data_6cd4a05c2f7805d5ab3e8329cba5255e
#
_entry.id   6cd4a05c2f7805d5ab3e8329cba5255e
#
_cell.length_a   1.000
_cell.length_b   1.000
_cell.length_c   1.000
_cell.angle_alpha   90.00
_cell.angle_beta   90.00
_cell.angle_gamma   90.00
#
_symmetry.space_group_name_H-M   'P 1'
#
loop_
_entity.id
_entity.type
_entity.pdbx_description
1 polymer ?
#
loop_
_entity_poly.entity_id
_entity_poly.type
_entity_poly.pdbx_seq_one_letter_code
_entity_poly.pdbx_strand_id
1 'polypeptide(L)'
;TVYLRGGTYVLNKTFELTEADGGTEDLPVTWRAYPGETVIITGSAGASLSAFEPVSGEMKEKLSPDAQEHVMVADARDLGLGEISFSLSALNLCLEAPLFSLDGQHMRLTRYPNSNSTEDWMHVETVNPNSSTSYPEFKLTDERVLGWSYQESDWLYSSYIRYGWAQGYFHGTLNRETGIVTATDTAYYGSAAGQKPVQIYNAYESLDEPGEWYYDQMSGRLYIYPFADTTRNSTLRMTSSNFDLISVNGASYLNLEGLTVTSSKKDGIVMNNVDHCVIENCTLTSFEGRAVSIDNATYSGLKNSEVAYTSISAIYLNGGDYQTMEPGYDFITNCRIHDTNQYRTMNEGGVKFRGVKNTFSNNEVYNITDMALNF
;
A
#
# COMPACT_ATOMS: atom_id res chain seq x y z
N THR A 1 17.34 -27.24 8.85
CA THR A 1 16.59 -26.04 9.28
C THR A 1 17.52 -24.95 9.77
N VAL A 2 17.30 -23.73 9.32
CA VAL A 2 17.96 -22.50 9.79
C VAL A 2 16.97 -21.75 10.67
N TYR A 3 17.32 -21.49 11.91
CA TYR A 3 16.50 -20.73 12.86
C TYR A 3 16.94 -19.28 12.91
N LEU A 4 16.00 -18.37 12.66
CA LEU A 4 16.15 -16.95 12.91
C LEU A 4 15.67 -16.63 14.33
N ARG A 5 16.49 -15.88 15.09
CA ARG A 5 16.10 -15.44 16.44
C ARG A 5 15.20 -14.22 16.36
N GLY A 6 14.39 -14.04 17.38
CA GLY A 6 13.48 -12.91 17.51
C GLY A 6 14.20 -11.57 17.42
N GLY A 7 13.60 -10.64 16.70
CA GLY A 7 14.12 -9.29 16.47
C GLY A 7 13.78 -8.73 15.10
N THR A 8 14.23 -7.51 14.85
CA THR A 8 14.04 -6.80 13.59
C THR A 8 15.33 -6.82 12.78
N TYR A 9 15.26 -7.39 11.60
CA TYR A 9 16.35 -7.48 10.62
C TYR A 9 16.10 -6.43 9.53
N VAL A 10 16.76 -5.29 9.65
CA VAL A 10 16.69 -4.23 8.64
C VAL A 10 17.66 -4.56 7.51
N LEU A 11 17.10 -4.84 6.34
CA LEU A 11 17.90 -5.17 5.17
C LEU A 11 18.37 -3.89 4.46
N ASN A 12 19.57 -3.92 3.93
CA ASN A 12 20.14 -2.88 3.07
C ASN A 12 20.35 -3.35 1.62
N LYS A 13 20.00 -4.59 1.34
CA LYS A 13 19.95 -5.23 0.02
C LYS A 13 19.08 -6.48 0.11
N THR A 14 18.67 -7.00 -1.03
CA THR A 14 17.93 -8.26 -1.14
C THR A 14 18.66 -9.40 -0.40
N PHE A 15 17.89 -10.14 0.39
CA PHE A 15 18.34 -11.42 0.94
C PHE A 15 18.13 -12.49 -0.13
N GLU A 16 19.21 -12.93 -0.75
CA GLU A 16 19.20 -13.85 -1.88
C GLU A 16 19.38 -15.29 -1.43
N LEU A 17 18.49 -16.16 -1.88
CA LEU A 17 18.54 -17.62 -1.75
C LEU A 17 18.55 -18.21 -3.17
N THR A 18 19.47 -19.11 -3.43
CA THR A 18 19.73 -19.66 -4.76
C THR A 18 19.57 -21.19 -4.80
N GLU A 19 19.83 -21.80 -5.92
CA GLU A 19 19.88 -23.27 -6.06
C GLU A 19 20.75 -23.92 -4.98
N ALA A 20 21.86 -23.29 -4.60
CA ALA A 20 22.78 -23.81 -3.58
C ALA A 20 22.22 -23.82 -2.16
N ASP A 21 21.16 -23.05 -1.91
CA ASP A 21 20.48 -22.95 -0.61
C ASP A 21 19.26 -23.90 -0.50
N GLY A 22 18.95 -24.60 -1.59
CA GLY A 22 17.86 -25.55 -1.67
C GLY A 22 18.16 -26.89 -0.98
N GLY A 23 17.13 -27.72 -0.94
CA GLY A 23 17.18 -29.08 -0.39
C GLY A 23 16.82 -30.17 -1.41
N THR A 24 16.43 -31.30 -0.88
CA THR A 24 15.85 -32.41 -1.65
C THR A 24 14.54 -32.85 -1.00
N GLU A 25 13.78 -33.72 -1.66
CA GLU A 25 12.53 -34.26 -1.13
C GLU A 25 12.69 -34.86 0.27
N ASP A 26 13.76 -35.61 0.48
CA ASP A 26 14.05 -36.24 1.78
C ASP A 26 14.66 -35.27 2.80
N LEU A 27 15.30 -34.20 2.37
CA LEU A 27 16.05 -33.26 3.20
C LEU A 27 15.75 -31.80 2.80
N PRO A 28 14.51 -31.33 3.00
CA PRO A 28 14.16 -29.96 2.68
C PRO A 28 14.88 -28.94 3.58
N VAL A 29 15.19 -27.79 3.03
CA VAL A 29 15.75 -26.66 3.78
C VAL A 29 14.63 -25.73 4.23
N THR A 30 14.62 -25.39 5.52
CA THR A 30 13.63 -24.46 6.08
C THR A 30 14.31 -23.32 6.80
N TRP A 31 14.04 -22.11 6.40
CA TRP A 31 14.36 -20.87 7.12
C TRP A 31 13.15 -20.47 7.93
N ARG A 32 13.25 -20.45 9.25
CA ARG A 32 12.09 -20.20 10.10
C ARG A 32 12.41 -19.40 11.35
N ALA A 33 11.38 -18.72 11.86
CA ALA A 33 11.45 -18.12 13.18
C ALA A 33 11.70 -19.18 14.26
N TYR A 34 12.51 -18.83 15.25
CA TYR A 34 12.66 -19.69 16.43
C TYR A 34 11.31 -19.79 17.16
N PRO A 35 10.88 -21.01 17.60
CA PRO A 35 9.58 -21.18 18.20
C PRO A 35 9.28 -20.20 19.34
N GLY A 36 8.14 -19.49 19.23
CA GLY A 36 7.72 -18.49 20.21
C GLY A 36 8.40 -17.13 20.11
N GLU A 37 9.27 -16.91 19.11
CA GLU A 37 9.93 -15.63 18.85
C GLU A 37 9.36 -14.96 17.60
N THR A 38 9.24 -13.64 17.62
CA THR A 38 8.83 -12.84 16.47
C THR A 38 10.05 -12.37 15.68
N VAL A 39 10.08 -12.72 14.40
CA VAL A 39 11.13 -12.33 13.46
C VAL A 39 10.53 -11.36 12.45
N ILE A 40 11.06 -10.15 12.38
CA ILE A 40 10.64 -9.12 11.42
C ILE A 40 11.79 -8.87 10.44
N ILE A 41 11.54 -9.11 9.15
CA ILE A 41 12.42 -8.77 8.05
C ILE A 41 11.85 -7.53 7.37
N THR A 42 12.61 -6.46 7.28
CA THR A 42 12.09 -5.17 6.82
C THR A 42 13.11 -4.38 6.01
N GLY A 43 12.60 -3.58 5.08
CA GLY A 43 13.38 -2.58 4.33
C GLY A 43 13.44 -1.21 5.01
N SER A 44 12.83 -1.04 6.20
CA SER A 44 12.73 0.24 6.92
C SER A 44 13.43 0.19 8.28
N ALA A 45 14.25 1.18 8.56
CA ALA A 45 14.90 1.33 9.88
C ALA A 45 13.90 1.62 11.01
N GLY A 46 12.82 2.34 10.69
CA GLY A 46 11.85 2.81 11.66
C GLY A 46 12.32 4.07 12.43
N ALA A 47 11.35 4.86 12.88
CA ALA A 47 11.56 6.04 13.71
C ALA A 47 10.72 5.93 15.00
N SER A 48 11.30 6.35 16.13
CA SER A 48 10.55 6.35 17.40
C SER A 48 9.57 7.53 17.44
N LEU A 49 8.37 7.34 18.00
CA LEU A 49 7.44 8.44 18.28
C LEU A 49 7.99 9.46 19.27
N SER A 50 9.07 9.15 19.98
CA SER A 50 9.76 10.14 20.80
C SER A 50 10.36 11.31 20.00
N ALA A 51 10.56 11.16 18.70
CA ALA A 51 11.02 12.20 17.78
C ALA A 51 9.91 13.18 17.37
N PHE A 52 8.65 12.87 17.67
CA PHE A 52 7.51 13.71 17.35
C PHE A 52 7.10 14.56 18.55
N GLU A 53 6.69 15.79 18.27
CA GLU A 53 6.15 16.71 19.26
C GLU A 53 4.66 16.98 18.99
N PRO A 54 3.85 17.30 20.03
CA PRO A 54 2.48 17.73 19.80
C PRO A 54 2.42 18.96 18.89
N VAL A 55 1.44 18.97 17.98
CA VAL A 55 1.21 20.13 17.12
C VAL A 55 0.81 21.34 17.97
N SER A 56 1.25 22.54 17.58
CA SER A 56 1.02 23.77 18.34
C SER A 56 0.82 24.99 17.43
N GLY A 57 0.39 26.11 18.03
CA GLY A 57 0.20 27.39 17.34
C GLY A 57 -0.87 27.31 16.25
N GLU A 58 -0.70 28.11 15.21
CA GLU A 58 -1.66 28.24 14.10
C GLU A 58 -2.01 26.89 13.44
N MET A 59 -1.05 25.98 13.35
CA MET A 59 -1.28 24.66 12.77
C MET A 59 -2.26 23.83 13.62
N LYS A 60 -2.19 23.93 14.96
CA LYS A 60 -3.16 23.26 15.84
C LYS A 60 -4.59 23.77 15.60
N GLU A 61 -4.75 25.08 15.40
CA GLU A 61 -6.07 25.72 15.23
C GLU A 61 -6.79 25.30 13.94
N LYS A 62 -6.05 24.81 12.93
CA LYS A 62 -6.61 24.33 11.66
C LYS A 62 -7.21 22.93 11.75
N LEU A 63 -6.85 22.16 12.77
CA LEU A 63 -7.34 20.81 12.99
C LEU A 63 -8.73 20.80 13.66
N SER A 64 -9.45 19.70 13.50
CA SER A 64 -10.67 19.43 14.26
C SER A 64 -10.38 19.44 15.78
N PRO A 65 -11.34 19.77 16.65
CA PRO A 65 -11.11 19.84 18.10
C PRO A 65 -10.50 18.57 18.70
N ASP A 66 -10.89 17.39 18.22
CA ASP A 66 -10.34 16.11 18.68
C ASP A 66 -8.90 15.91 18.20
N ALA A 67 -8.63 16.18 16.94
CA ALA A 67 -7.29 16.06 16.35
C ALA A 67 -6.27 17.01 16.99
N GLN A 68 -6.70 18.17 17.47
CA GLN A 68 -5.83 19.15 18.15
C GLN A 68 -5.10 18.58 19.37
N GLU A 69 -5.68 17.60 20.05
CA GLU A 69 -5.10 17.02 21.27
C GLU A 69 -4.21 15.79 20.96
N HIS A 70 -4.26 15.26 19.75
CA HIS A 70 -3.63 13.98 19.42
C HIS A 70 -2.58 14.08 18.31
N VAL A 71 -2.73 14.99 17.36
CA VAL A 71 -1.81 15.10 16.22
C VAL A 71 -0.43 15.51 16.67
N MET A 72 0.55 14.80 16.15
CA MET A 72 1.97 15.01 16.41
C MET A 72 2.71 15.36 15.11
N VAL A 73 3.84 16.05 15.21
CA VAL A 73 4.62 16.52 14.06
C VAL A 73 6.11 16.29 14.28
N ALA A 74 6.83 15.94 13.22
CA ALA A 74 8.29 15.91 13.18
C ALA A 74 8.80 16.42 11.83
N ASP A 75 10.05 16.85 11.78
CA ASP A 75 10.75 17.04 10.49
C ASP A 75 11.08 15.65 9.92
N ALA A 76 10.56 15.34 8.73
CA ALA A 76 10.75 14.02 8.13
C ALA A 76 12.23 13.69 7.85
N ARG A 77 13.05 14.71 7.62
CA ARG A 77 14.51 14.56 7.37
C ARG A 77 15.25 14.03 8.57
N ASP A 78 14.76 14.31 9.78
CA ASP A 78 15.38 13.89 11.04
C ASP A 78 14.97 12.48 11.47
N LEU A 79 13.96 11.90 10.82
CA LEU A 79 13.42 10.58 11.18
C LEU A 79 14.24 9.40 10.64
N GLY A 80 15.12 9.62 9.66
CA GLY A 80 15.91 8.55 9.03
C GLY A 80 15.09 7.54 8.23
N LEU A 81 13.85 7.87 7.87
CA LEU A 81 12.94 6.97 7.13
C LEU A 81 13.18 6.95 5.62
N GLY A 82 13.96 7.89 5.09
CA GLY A 82 14.12 8.14 3.67
C GLY A 82 13.24 9.27 3.16
N GLU A 83 13.24 9.48 1.84
CA GLU A 83 12.48 10.54 1.20
C GLU A 83 10.99 10.17 1.11
N ILE A 84 10.14 11.09 1.57
CA ILE A 84 8.68 11.03 1.35
C ILE A 84 8.40 11.78 0.05
N SER A 85 7.87 11.07 -0.94
CA SER A 85 7.53 11.65 -2.23
C SER A 85 6.19 11.11 -2.73
N PHE A 86 5.48 11.96 -3.45
CA PHE A 86 4.26 11.61 -4.16
C PHE A 86 4.50 11.75 -5.66
N SER A 87 4.01 10.81 -6.44
CA SER A 87 3.95 10.94 -7.89
C SER A 87 2.67 10.30 -8.44
N LEU A 88 2.31 10.72 -9.63
CA LEU A 88 1.23 10.09 -10.38
C LEU A 88 1.83 9.21 -11.48
N SER A 89 1.23 8.05 -11.71
CA SER A 89 1.60 7.24 -12.87
C SER A 89 1.42 8.01 -14.18
N ALA A 90 2.06 7.56 -15.25
CA ALA A 90 2.07 8.26 -16.55
C ALA A 90 0.66 8.57 -17.12
N LEU A 91 -0.37 7.86 -16.69
CA LEU A 91 -1.77 8.08 -17.11
C LEU A 91 -2.63 8.69 -16.00
N ASN A 92 -2.03 9.08 -14.87
CA ASN A 92 -2.71 9.59 -13.67
C ASN A 92 -3.77 8.62 -13.11
N LEU A 93 -3.57 7.31 -13.28
CA LEU A 93 -4.48 6.26 -12.84
C LEU A 93 -4.02 5.57 -11.53
N CYS A 94 -2.89 6.00 -11.00
CA CYS A 94 -2.33 5.47 -9.78
C CYS A 94 -1.59 6.58 -9.03
N LEU A 95 -1.84 6.69 -7.75
CA LEU A 95 -0.99 7.46 -6.83
C LEU A 95 0.18 6.56 -6.42
N GLU A 96 1.38 7.08 -6.52
CA GLU A 96 2.58 6.48 -5.96
C GLU A 96 2.95 7.27 -4.70
N ALA A 97 2.71 6.67 -3.56
CA ALA A 97 2.97 7.25 -2.25
C ALA A 97 3.47 6.17 -1.30
N PRO A 98 4.30 6.50 -0.31
CA PRO A 98 4.77 5.53 0.66
C PRO A 98 3.61 5.00 1.52
N LEU A 99 3.76 3.77 1.98
CA LEU A 99 2.91 3.20 3.00
C LEU A 99 3.58 3.36 4.37
N PHE A 100 2.81 3.80 5.35
CA PHE A 100 3.26 3.91 6.73
C PHE A 100 2.61 2.86 7.61
N SER A 101 3.35 2.43 8.64
CA SER A 101 2.81 1.61 9.72
C SER A 101 3.39 2.06 11.07
N LEU A 102 2.56 2.01 12.10
CA LEU A 102 2.94 2.33 13.48
C LEU A 102 2.76 1.07 14.32
N ASP A 103 3.86 0.53 14.85
CA ASP A 103 3.91 -0.78 15.52
C ASP A 103 3.29 -1.92 14.71
N GLY A 104 3.40 -1.85 13.37
CA GLY A 104 2.84 -2.82 12.44
C GLY A 104 1.38 -2.56 12.03
N GLN A 105 0.68 -1.64 12.67
CA GLN A 105 -0.65 -1.19 12.22
C GLN A 105 -0.50 -0.22 11.05
N HIS A 106 -1.23 -0.47 9.96
CA HIS A 106 -1.20 0.38 8.77
C HIS A 106 -1.77 1.77 9.06
N MET A 107 -1.04 2.82 8.63
CA MET A 107 -1.50 4.20 8.68
C MET A 107 -1.91 4.65 7.28
N ARG A 108 -3.01 5.39 7.20
CA ARG A 108 -3.56 5.90 5.93
C ARG A 108 -3.07 7.31 5.65
N LEU A 109 -2.77 7.59 4.39
CA LEU A 109 -2.68 8.98 3.93
C LEU A 109 -4.02 9.67 4.21
N THR A 110 -3.98 10.83 4.87
CA THR A 110 -5.21 11.57 5.20
C THR A 110 -6.09 11.76 3.97
N ARG A 111 -7.38 11.56 4.14
CA ARG A 111 -8.36 11.53 3.06
C ARG A 111 -9.71 12.08 3.51
N TYR A 112 -10.33 12.84 2.66
CA TYR A 112 -11.70 13.30 2.89
C TYR A 112 -12.63 12.95 1.71
N PRO A 113 -13.86 12.42 1.96
CA PRO A 113 -14.36 11.92 3.25
C PRO A 113 -13.61 10.70 3.77
N ASN A 114 -13.73 10.46 5.08
CA ASN A 114 -13.08 9.32 5.73
C ASN A 114 -13.68 7.97 5.29
N SER A 115 -12.89 6.90 5.37
CA SER A 115 -13.29 5.58 4.88
C SER A 115 -14.35 4.86 5.70
N ASN A 116 -14.63 5.34 6.91
CA ASN A 116 -15.64 4.79 7.83
C ASN A 116 -16.90 5.66 7.89
N SER A 117 -16.98 6.72 7.08
CA SER A 117 -18.19 7.52 6.94
C SER A 117 -19.26 6.77 6.15
N THR A 118 -20.54 7.07 6.37
CA THR A 118 -21.64 6.51 5.58
C THR A 118 -21.60 6.96 4.11
N GLU A 119 -20.81 8.00 3.81
CA GLU A 119 -20.56 8.54 2.48
C GLU A 119 -19.06 8.65 2.27
N ASP A 120 -18.43 7.59 1.77
CA ASP A 120 -16.98 7.54 1.51
C ASP A 120 -16.52 8.49 0.39
N TRP A 121 -17.44 9.17 -0.28
CA TRP A 121 -17.19 10.04 -1.42
C TRP A 121 -18.04 11.29 -1.36
N MET A 122 -17.43 12.45 -1.62
CA MET A 122 -18.19 13.63 -2.01
C MET A 122 -18.79 13.42 -3.41
N HIS A 123 -19.98 13.94 -3.66
CA HIS A 123 -20.58 13.96 -4.98
C HIS A 123 -20.55 15.37 -5.56
N VAL A 124 -19.81 15.54 -6.65
CA VAL A 124 -19.58 16.84 -7.29
C VAL A 124 -20.15 16.86 -8.70
N GLU A 125 -20.64 18.01 -9.14
CA GLU A 125 -21.09 18.20 -10.52
C GLU A 125 -19.91 18.50 -11.43
N THR A 126 -19.79 17.75 -12.54
CA THR A 126 -18.78 17.99 -13.56
C THR A 126 -19.12 19.24 -14.34
N VAL A 127 -18.18 20.17 -14.44
CA VAL A 127 -18.22 21.36 -15.29
C VAL A 127 -17.45 21.05 -16.57
N ASN A 128 -17.96 21.45 -17.74
CA ASN A 128 -17.32 21.25 -19.05
C ASN A 128 -16.90 19.78 -19.33
N PRO A 129 -17.83 18.82 -19.32
CA PRO A 129 -17.49 17.41 -19.57
C PRO A 129 -16.86 17.21 -20.95
N ASN A 130 -15.81 16.39 -21.02
CA ASN A 130 -15.07 16.13 -22.24
C ASN A 130 -14.74 14.63 -22.37
N SER A 131 -15.09 14.01 -23.49
CA SER A 131 -14.91 12.57 -23.71
C SER A 131 -13.50 12.15 -24.12
N SER A 132 -12.61 13.09 -24.39
CA SER A 132 -11.19 12.83 -24.65
C SER A 132 -10.34 13.22 -23.45
N THR A 133 -9.08 12.82 -23.43
CA THR A 133 -8.12 13.26 -22.42
C THR A 133 -8.19 14.78 -22.25
N SER A 134 -8.45 15.23 -21.04
CA SER A 134 -8.67 16.64 -20.73
C SER A 134 -8.38 16.93 -19.26
N TYR A 135 -8.29 18.23 -18.96
CA TYR A 135 -8.23 18.71 -17.57
C TYR A 135 -9.67 18.78 -17.05
N PRO A 136 -10.07 17.91 -16.11
CA PRO A 136 -11.44 17.94 -15.61
C PRO A 136 -11.70 19.17 -14.76
N GLU A 137 -12.94 19.66 -14.85
CA GLU A 137 -13.48 20.68 -13.97
C GLU A 137 -14.71 20.15 -13.24
N PHE A 138 -14.81 20.43 -11.95
CA PHE A 138 -15.96 20.04 -11.14
C PHE A 138 -16.23 21.05 -10.03
N LYS A 139 -17.46 21.04 -9.52
CA LYS A 139 -17.90 22.00 -8.52
C LYS A 139 -18.01 21.34 -7.14
N LEU A 140 -17.16 21.75 -6.23
CA LEU A 140 -17.27 21.45 -4.80
C LEU A 140 -18.36 22.32 -4.17
N THR A 141 -19.17 21.70 -3.31
CA THR A 141 -20.22 22.38 -2.52
C THR A 141 -20.11 22.10 -1.04
N ASP A 142 -19.15 21.30 -0.64
CA ASP A 142 -18.91 20.95 0.76
C ASP A 142 -18.31 22.16 1.49
N GLU A 143 -19.05 22.73 2.45
CA GLU A 143 -18.67 23.93 3.19
C GLU A 143 -17.42 23.72 4.05
N ARG A 144 -17.19 22.50 4.55
CA ARG A 144 -15.99 22.16 5.32
C ARG A 144 -14.76 22.28 4.43
N VAL A 145 -14.76 21.67 3.25
CA VAL A 145 -13.66 21.74 2.28
C VAL A 145 -13.43 23.16 1.79
N LEU A 146 -14.51 23.90 1.49
CA LEU A 146 -14.40 25.31 1.07
C LEU A 146 -13.79 26.21 2.14
N GLY A 147 -13.88 25.80 3.42
CA GLY A 147 -13.26 26.49 4.54
C GLY A 147 -11.78 26.20 4.75
N TRP A 148 -11.25 25.12 4.16
CA TRP A 148 -9.83 24.75 4.28
C TRP A 148 -8.93 25.73 3.52
N SER A 149 -7.72 25.94 3.95
CA SER A 149 -6.83 26.96 3.36
C SER A 149 -5.35 26.62 3.40
N TYR A 150 -4.95 25.51 4.03
CA TYR A 150 -3.55 25.18 4.17
C TYR A 150 -3.04 24.35 2.99
N GLN A 151 -1.96 24.82 2.37
CA GLN A 151 -1.20 24.11 1.32
C GLN A 151 -2.07 23.39 0.27
N GLU A 152 -3.00 24.12 -0.33
CA GLU A 152 -3.90 23.59 -1.37
C GLU A 152 -3.14 22.93 -2.54
N SER A 153 -1.89 23.36 -2.78
CA SER A 153 -1.00 22.75 -3.78
C SER A 153 -0.65 21.29 -3.48
N ASP A 154 -0.75 20.87 -2.21
CA ASP A 154 -0.46 19.50 -1.77
C ASP A 154 -1.69 18.59 -1.87
N TRP A 155 -2.88 19.16 -2.14
CA TRP A 155 -4.11 18.39 -2.26
C TRP A 155 -4.13 17.57 -3.54
N LEU A 156 -4.51 16.32 -3.39
CA LEU A 156 -4.67 15.41 -4.51
C LEU A 156 -6.12 14.96 -4.59
N TYR A 157 -6.79 15.29 -5.68
CA TYR A 157 -8.14 14.85 -5.95
C TYR A 157 -8.14 13.48 -6.59
N SER A 158 -9.01 12.59 -6.12
CA SER A 158 -9.25 11.29 -6.70
C SER A 158 -10.71 11.15 -7.12
N SER A 159 -10.96 10.62 -8.32
CA SER A 159 -12.32 10.52 -8.84
C SER A 159 -12.49 9.43 -9.89
N TYR A 160 -13.68 8.83 -9.92
CA TYR A 160 -14.23 8.12 -11.08
C TYR A 160 -14.92 9.10 -12.03
N ILE A 161 -14.19 10.12 -12.49
CA ILE A 161 -14.73 11.29 -13.20
C ILE A 161 -15.44 10.96 -14.51
N ARG A 162 -15.19 9.80 -15.10
CA ARG A 162 -15.87 9.32 -16.30
C ARG A 162 -16.51 7.96 -16.15
N TYR A 163 -15.73 6.93 -15.89
CA TYR A 163 -16.17 5.55 -15.79
C TYR A 163 -16.11 5.07 -14.34
N GLY A 164 -17.12 4.34 -13.87
CA GLY A 164 -17.17 3.82 -12.51
C GLY A 164 -16.12 2.74 -12.18
N TRP A 165 -15.30 2.35 -13.15
CA TRP A 165 -14.19 1.41 -12.99
C TRP A 165 -12.82 2.08 -13.15
N ALA A 166 -12.74 3.33 -13.59
CA ALA A 166 -11.49 4.04 -13.86
C ALA A 166 -11.31 5.20 -12.90
N GLN A 167 -10.65 4.94 -11.79
CA GLN A 167 -10.23 5.99 -10.86
C GLN A 167 -9.04 6.75 -11.44
N GLY A 168 -9.11 8.07 -11.38
CA GLY A 168 -8.02 8.96 -11.74
C GLY A 168 -7.60 9.80 -10.54
N TYR A 169 -6.35 10.25 -10.56
CA TYR A 169 -5.78 11.16 -9.57
C TYR A 169 -5.28 12.41 -10.27
N PHE A 170 -5.48 13.58 -9.68
CA PHE A 170 -5.04 14.84 -10.26
C PHE A 170 -4.91 15.93 -9.20
N HIS A 171 -3.93 16.82 -9.38
CA HIS A 171 -3.86 18.09 -8.67
C HIS A 171 -4.84 19.07 -9.30
N GLY A 172 -5.19 20.12 -8.60
CA GLY A 172 -6.12 21.12 -9.09
C GLY A 172 -6.06 22.41 -8.29
N THR A 173 -6.67 23.45 -8.84
CA THR A 173 -6.82 24.75 -8.20
C THR A 173 -8.28 25.02 -7.90
N LEU A 174 -8.59 25.31 -6.64
CA LEU A 174 -9.95 25.63 -6.19
C LEU A 174 -10.20 27.14 -6.26
N ASN A 175 -11.19 27.54 -7.03
CA ASN A 175 -11.76 28.88 -6.93
C ASN A 175 -12.84 28.89 -5.83
N ARG A 176 -12.52 29.51 -4.70
CA ARG A 176 -13.38 29.51 -3.50
C ARG A 176 -14.68 30.31 -3.66
N GLU A 177 -14.73 31.29 -4.55
CA GLU A 177 -15.94 32.07 -4.81
C GLU A 177 -17.00 31.26 -5.56
N THR A 178 -16.54 30.43 -6.51
CA THR A 178 -17.43 29.61 -7.34
C THR A 178 -17.55 28.16 -6.90
N GLY A 179 -16.59 27.69 -6.07
CA GLY A 179 -16.44 26.28 -5.69
C GLY A 179 -15.87 25.40 -6.81
N ILE A 180 -15.41 26.02 -7.94
CA ILE A 180 -14.91 25.25 -9.08
C ILE A 180 -13.45 24.85 -8.83
N VAL A 181 -13.18 23.56 -8.95
CA VAL A 181 -11.84 22.99 -9.05
C VAL A 181 -11.52 22.81 -10.54
N THR A 182 -10.39 23.36 -10.97
CA THR A 182 -9.82 23.10 -12.29
C THR A 182 -8.58 22.25 -12.11
N ALA A 183 -8.60 21.04 -12.64
CA ALA A 183 -7.45 20.13 -12.55
C ALA A 183 -6.25 20.68 -13.31
N THR A 184 -5.04 20.46 -12.78
CA THR A 184 -3.76 20.78 -13.43
C THR A 184 -3.14 19.56 -14.09
N ASP A 185 -3.62 18.37 -13.77
CA ASP A 185 -3.28 17.12 -14.44
C ASP A 185 -4.44 16.63 -15.31
N THR A 186 -4.11 15.84 -16.32
CA THR A 186 -5.12 15.33 -17.26
C THR A 186 -5.83 14.09 -16.72
N ALA A 187 -7.14 14.00 -16.92
CA ALA A 187 -7.87 12.74 -16.83
C ALA A 187 -7.70 11.96 -18.13
N TYR A 188 -7.06 10.81 -18.07
CA TYR A 188 -6.74 10.00 -19.27
C TYR A 188 -7.96 9.65 -20.11
N TYR A 189 -9.06 9.28 -19.48
CA TYR A 189 -10.32 8.97 -20.18
C TYR A 189 -11.24 10.19 -20.37
N GLY A 190 -10.80 11.39 -19.97
CA GLY A 190 -11.65 12.58 -19.94
C GLY A 190 -12.67 12.55 -18.79
N SER A 191 -13.73 13.35 -18.93
CA SER A 191 -14.81 13.49 -17.94
C SER A 191 -16.18 13.26 -18.55
N ALA A 192 -17.16 12.86 -17.74
CA ALA A 192 -18.56 12.73 -18.15
C ALA A 192 -19.47 13.64 -17.33
N ALA A 193 -20.56 14.09 -17.92
CA ALA A 193 -21.55 14.93 -17.27
C ALA A 193 -22.20 14.26 -16.06
N GLY A 194 -22.75 15.08 -15.19
CA GLY A 194 -23.48 14.68 -13.98
C GLY A 194 -22.59 14.53 -12.75
N GLN A 195 -23.20 14.09 -11.66
CA GLN A 195 -22.52 13.95 -10.39
C GLN A 195 -21.47 12.84 -10.43
N LYS A 196 -20.29 13.14 -9.88
CA LYS A 196 -19.15 12.23 -9.82
C LYS A 196 -18.62 12.11 -8.39
N PRO A 197 -18.21 10.92 -7.96
CA PRO A 197 -17.57 10.73 -6.67
C PRO A 197 -16.18 11.33 -6.68
N VAL A 198 -15.84 12.13 -5.67
CA VAL A 198 -14.52 12.76 -5.47
C VAL A 198 -14.05 12.58 -4.03
N GLN A 199 -12.79 12.31 -3.86
CA GLN A 199 -12.07 12.34 -2.60
C GLN A 199 -10.90 13.31 -2.70
N ILE A 200 -10.47 13.85 -1.56
CA ILE A 200 -9.29 14.68 -1.43
C ILE A 200 -8.29 13.95 -0.52
N TYR A 201 -7.08 13.75 -1.01
CA TYR A 201 -5.98 13.18 -0.26
C TYR A 201 -4.96 14.27 0.08
N ASN A 202 -4.18 14.03 1.13
CA ASN A 202 -3.11 14.89 1.60
C ASN A 202 -3.53 16.35 1.80
N ALA A 203 -4.69 16.56 2.44
CA ALA A 203 -5.13 17.85 2.93
C ALA A 203 -4.93 17.89 4.45
N TYR A 204 -4.24 18.91 4.97
CA TYR A 204 -3.92 19.00 6.40
C TYR A 204 -5.15 19.00 7.31
N GLU A 205 -6.17 19.76 6.94
CA GLU A 205 -7.40 19.89 7.71
C GLU A 205 -8.27 18.63 7.71
N SER A 206 -7.94 17.63 6.87
CA SER A 206 -8.60 16.31 6.89
C SER A 206 -7.89 15.30 7.81
N LEU A 207 -6.81 15.68 8.48
CA LEU A 207 -6.12 14.85 9.46
C LEU A 207 -6.93 14.82 10.76
N ASP A 208 -7.94 13.94 10.85
CA ASP A 208 -8.94 13.96 11.91
C ASP A 208 -9.33 12.59 12.49
N GLU A 209 -8.67 11.50 12.05
CA GLU A 209 -8.87 10.15 12.58
C GLU A 209 -7.56 9.48 13.02
N PRO A 210 -7.60 8.65 14.08
CA PRO A 210 -6.44 7.85 14.47
C PRO A 210 -5.94 6.96 13.33
N GLY A 211 -4.62 6.91 13.16
CA GLY A 211 -3.98 6.13 12.11
C GLY A 211 -3.84 6.88 10.78
N GLU A 212 -4.09 8.16 10.75
CA GLU A 212 -3.83 9.00 9.57
C GLU A 212 -2.48 9.71 9.64
N TRP A 213 -1.96 10.04 8.45
CA TRP A 213 -0.76 10.87 8.30
C TRP A 213 -0.93 11.87 7.16
N TYR A 214 -0.26 13.02 7.30
CA TYR A 214 -0.17 14.10 6.33
C TYR A 214 1.29 14.51 6.16
N TYR A 215 1.71 14.76 4.94
CA TYR A 215 3.04 15.29 4.65
C TYR A 215 2.96 16.63 3.96
N ASP A 216 3.50 17.64 4.62
CA ASP A 216 3.69 18.99 4.08
C ASP A 216 4.94 19.00 3.19
N GLN A 217 4.73 18.96 1.88
CA GLN A 217 5.81 18.88 0.89
C GLN A 217 6.68 20.15 0.89
N MET A 218 6.13 21.31 1.29
CA MET A 218 6.86 22.58 1.29
C MET A 218 7.82 22.67 2.49
N SER A 219 7.35 22.33 3.69
CA SER A 219 8.16 22.42 4.91
C SER A 219 8.98 21.14 5.19
N GLY A 220 8.62 20.02 4.59
CA GLY A 220 9.21 18.71 4.88
C GLY A 220 8.75 18.11 6.19
N ARG A 221 7.60 18.55 6.73
CA ARG A 221 7.06 18.06 8.00
C ARG A 221 6.07 16.93 7.80
N LEU A 222 6.25 15.88 8.60
CA LEU A 222 5.32 14.76 8.70
C LEU A 222 4.45 14.95 9.94
N TYR A 223 3.14 14.95 9.71
CA TYR A 223 2.13 14.99 10.77
C TYR A 223 1.44 13.63 10.83
N ILE A 224 1.20 13.15 12.03
CA ILE A 224 0.52 11.87 12.28
C ILE A 224 -0.54 12.03 13.36
N TYR A 225 -1.64 11.30 13.22
CA TYR A 225 -2.59 11.06 14.29
C TYR A 225 -2.39 9.63 14.80
N PRO A 226 -1.65 9.42 15.90
CA PRO A 226 -1.34 8.07 16.39
C PRO A 226 -2.59 7.29 16.81
N PHE A 227 -2.50 5.96 16.81
CA PHE A 227 -3.52 5.10 17.40
C PHE A 227 -3.55 5.25 18.92
N ALA A 228 -4.70 4.93 19.54
CA ALA A 228 -4.92 5.14 20.98
C ALA A 228 -3.99 4.32 21.90
N ASP A 229 -3.50 3.18 21.42
CA ASP A 229 -2.63 2.25 22.16
C ASP A 229 -1.13 2.53 21.99
N THR A 230 -0.77 3.59 21.24
CA THR A 230 0.63 3.94 21.01
C THR A 230 1.28 4.66 22.17
N THR A 231 2.59 4.54 22.24
CA THR A 231 3.43 5.17 23.26
C THR A 231 4.58 5.96 22.64
N ARG A 232 5.32 6.72 23.44
CA ARG A 232 6.53 7.43 22.95
C ARG A 232 7.61 6.48 22.42
N ASN A 233 7.56 5.20 22.74
CA ASN A 233 8.49 4.17 22.26
C ASN A 233 7.97 3.42 21.02
N SER A 234 6.75 3.69 20.58
CA SER A 234 6.18 3.10 19.37
C SER A 234 7.03 3.43 18.15
N THR A 235 7.07 2.52 17.20
CA THR A 235 7.96 2.61 16.02
C THR A 235 7.14 2.86 14.76
N LEU A 236 7.36 4.02 14.16
CA LEU A 236 6.85 4.37 12.83
C LEU A 236 7.79 3.79 11.76
N ARG A 237 7.24 3.07 10.78
CA ARG A 237 7.96 2.57 9.61
C ARG A 237 7.34 3.11 8.34
N MET A 238 8.17 3.29 7.33
CA MET A 238 7.76 3.72 5.99
C MET A 238 8.35 2.76 4.95
N THR A 239 7.62 2.46 3.88
CA THR A 239 8.20 1.79 2.73
C THR A 239 9.31 2.65 2.13
N SER A 240 10.56 2.19 2.20
CA SER A 240 11.71 3.02 1.79
C SER A 240 12.78 2.27 0.98
N SER A 241 12.90 0.95 1.14
CA SER A 241 13.86 0.15 0.38
C SER A 241 13.47 0.03 -1.09
N ASN A 242 14.42 0.24 -2.01
CA ASN A 242 14.19 0.14 -3.45
C ASN A 242 14.68 -1.20 -4.03
N PHE A 243 14.45 -2.28 -3.29
CA PHE A 243 14.80 -3.66 -3.66
C PHE A 243 13.79 -4.64 -3.05
N ASP A 244 13.64 -5.82 -3.66
CA ASP A 244 12.84 -6.91 -3.12
C ASP A 244 13.50 -7.43 -1.85
N LEU A 245 12.71 -7.70 -0.80
CA LEU A 245 13.33 -8.06 0.49
C LEU A 245 13.95 -9.45 0.46
N ILE A 246 13.24 -10.44 -0.07
CA ILE A 246 13.73 -11.81 -0.19
C ILE A 246 13.58 -12.26 -1.63
N SER A 247 14.64 -12.81 -2.21
CA SER A 247 14.63 -13.44 -3.53
C SER A 247 15.02 -14.91 -3.41
N VAL A 248 14.22 -15.80 -3.96
CA VAL A 248 14.51 -17.23 -4.09
C VAL A 248 14.55 -17.55 -5.58
N ASN A 249 15.70 -17.93 -6.10
CA ASN A 249 15.85 -18.19 -7.53
C ASN A 249 16.57 -19.53 -7.81
N GLY A 250 15.92 -20.42 -8.54
CA GLY A 250 16.44 -21.72 -8.92
C GLY A 250 16.47 -22.76 -7.80
N ALA A 251 15.95 -22.44 -6.61
CA ALA A 251 15.98 -23.36 -5.48
C ALA A 251 14.88 -24.43 -5.59
N SER A 252 15.15 -25.60 -5.02
CA SER A 252 14.18 -26.66 -4.81
C SER A 252 14.07 -27.02 -3.34
N TYR A 253 12.89 -27.44 -2.89
CA TYR A 253 12.63 -27.91 -1.52
C TYR A 253 13.10 -26.92 -0.43
N LEU A 254 12.81 -25.62 -0.65
CA LEU A 254 13.17 -24.52 0.28
C LEU A 254 11.88 -23.90 0.85
N ASN A 255 11.83 -23.81 2.18
CA ASN A 255 10.68 -23.26 2.87
C ASN A 255 11.04 -21.99 3.68
N LEU A 256 10.16 -20.99 3.64
CA LEU A 256 10.19 -19.80 4.51
C LEU A 256 9.00 -19.90 5.47
N GLU A 257 9.24 -19.90 6.78
CA GLU A 257 8.18 -20.19 7.75
C GLU A 257 8.18 -19.24 8.95
N GLY A 258 6.98 -18.74 9.31
CA GLY A 258 6.76 -18.00 10.55
C GLY A 258 7.43 -16.63 10.58
N LEU A 259 7.61 -15.99 9.44
CA LEU A 259 8.29 -14.70 9.31
C LEU A 259 7.28 -13.57 9.13
N THR A 260 7.57 -12.42 9.71
CA THR A 260 6.95 -11.15 9.32
C THR A 260 7.88 -10.45 8.33
N VAL A 261 7.38 -10.18 7.10
CA VAL A 261 8.12 -9.45 6.07
C VAL A 261 7.37 -8.16 5.75
N THR A 262 8.03 -7.01 5.82
CA THR A 262 7.32 -5.73 5.76
C THR A 262 8.18 -4.57 5.24
N SER A 263 7.49 -3.54 4.75
CA SER A 263 8.01 -2.19 4.48
C SER A 263 9.05 -2.12 3.36
N SER A 264 8.64 -2.44 2.12
CA SER A 264 9.43 -2.22 0.89
C SER A 264 8.66 -1.44 -0.17
N LYS A 265 9.37 -0.61 -0.95
CA LYS A 265 8.86 -0.03 -2.21
C LYS A 265 8.76 -1.07 -3.34
N LYS A 266 9.43 -2.19 -3.19
CA LYS A 266 9.43 -3.31 -4.14
C LYS A 266 8.68 -4.50 -3.55
N ASP A 267 8.83 -5.67 -4.15
CA ASP A 267 8.16 -6.88 -3.70
C ASP A 267 8.74 -7.39 -2.37
N GLY A 268 7.92 -8.05 -1.59
CA GLY A 268 8.32 -8.66 -0.32
C GLY A 268 9.14 -9.93 -0.54
N ILE A 269 8.53 -10.95 -1.13
CA ILE A 269 9.18 -12.23 -1.46
C ILE A 269 8.97 -12.52 -2.94
N VAL A 270 10.06 -12.72 -3.66
CA VAL A 270 10.08 -13.09 -5.07
C VAL A 270 10.65 -14.49 -5.23
N MET A 271 9.88 -15.40 -5.81
CA MET A 271 10.32 -16.76 -6.13
C MET A 271 10.29 -16.96 -7.64
N ASN A 272 11.43 -17.27 -8.24
CA ASN A 272 11.58 -17.52 -9.67
C ASN A 272 12.26 -18.84 -9.94
N ASN A 273 11.78 -19.59 -10.93
CA ASN A 273 12.38 -20.88 -11.34
C ASN A 273 12.52 -21.85 -10.16
N VAL A 274 11.49 -21.98 -9.32
CA VAL A 274 11.53 -22.79 -8.09
C VAL A 274 10.70 -24.05 -8.20
N ASP A 275 11.10 -25.07 -7.45
CA ASP A 275 10.39 -26.34 -7.38
C ASP A 275 10.21 -26.78 -5.92
N HIS A 276 8.99 -27.12 -5.52
CA HIS A 276 8.65 -27.51 -4.14
C HIS A 276 9.09 -26.50 -3.07
N CYS A 277 8.97 -25.18 -3.36
CA CYS A 277 9.29 -24.10 -2.43
C CYS A 277 8.01 -23.51 -1.82
N VAL A 278 8.00 -23.34 -0.49
CA VAL A 278 6.78 -22.94 0.24
C VAL A 278 7.03 -21.78 1.17
N ILE A 279 6.14 -20.78 1.10
CA ILE A 279 5.99 -19.73 2.10
C ILE A 279 4.83 -20.13 3.02
N GLU A 280 5.09 -20.26 4.31
CA GLU A 280 4.09 -20.78 5.25
C GLU A 280 4.06 -20.02 6.58
N ASN A 281 2.87 -19.82 7.15
CA ASN A 281 2.66 -19.19 8.44
C ASN A 281 3.32 -17.81 8.56
N CYS A 282 3.37 -17.04 7.45
CA CYS A 282 4.00 -15.74 7.37
C CYS A 282 2.97 -14.60 7.43
N THR A 283 3.42 -13.44 7.91
CA THR A 283 2.69 -12.16 7.81
C THR A 283 3.45 -11.26 6.84
N LEU A 284 2.80 -10.86 5.74
CA LEU A 284 3.40 -10.12 4.65
C LEU A 284 2.61 -8.82 4.45
N THR A 285 3.21 -7.67 4.78
CA THR A 285 2.44 -6.40 4.85
C THR A 285 3.27 -5.18 4.49
N SER A 286 2.59 -4.14 4.00
CA SER A 286 3.17 -2.82 3.70
C SER A 286 4.20 -2.87 2.56
N PHE A 287 3.73 -3.11 1.34
CA PHE A 287 4.54 -3.10 0.12
C PHE A 287 3.95 -2.12 -0.91
N GLU A 288 4.78 -1.28 -1.51
CA GLU A 288 4.34 -0.52 -2.69
C GLU A 288 4.28 -1.43 -3.93
N GLY A 289 5.11 -2.47 -3.97
CA GLY A 289 5.00 -3.62 -4.87
C GLY A 289 4.03 -4.69 -4.37
N ARG A 290 4.33 -5.96 -4.67
CA ARG A 290 3.59 -7.13 -4.22
C ARG A 290 4.16 -7.68 -2.92
N ALA A 291 3.32 -8.31 -2.13
CA ALA A 291 3.81 -9.08 -1.00
C ALA A 291 4.53 -10.36 -1.45
N VAL A 292 3.98 -11.04 -2.47
CA VAL A 292 4.55 -12.27 -3.03
C VAL A 292 4.44 -12.27 -4.55
N SER A 293 5.54 -12.63 -5.21
CA SER A 293 5.61 -12.89 -6.64
C SER A 293 6.21 -14.29 -6.87
N ILE A 294 5.46 -15.18 -7.51
CA ILE A 294 5.88 -16.54 -7.83
C ILE A 294 5.77 -16.72 -9.35
N ASP A 295 6.88 -16.92 -10.02
CA ASP A 295 6.93 -17.06 -11.47
C ASP A 295 7.78 -18.25 -11.90
N ASN A 296 7.34 -18.95 -12.94
CA ASN A 296 7.99 -20.15 -13.46
C ASN A 296 8.28 -21.17 -12.34
N ALA A 297 7.23 -21.54 -11.61
CA ALA A 297 7.32 -22.43 -10.45
C ALA A 297 6.59 -23.74 -10.69
N THR A 298 6.97 -24.76 -9.93
CA THR A 298 6.28 -26.04 -9.86
C THR A 298 6.14 -26.49 -8.40
N TYR A 299 4.96 -27.01 -8.03
CA TYR A 299 4.64 -27.50 -6.69
C TYR A 299 4.98 -26.51 -5.56
N SER A 300 4.97 -25.22 -5.87
CA SER A 300 5.40 -24.15 -4.98
C SER A 300 4.22 -23.23 -4.61
N GLY A 301 4.34 -22.48 -3.54
CA GLY A 301 3.22 -21.60 -3.21
C GLY A 301 3.25 -20.97 -1.82
N LEU A 302 2.09 -20.36 -1.50
CA LEU A 302 1.82 -19.69 -0.24
C LEU A 302 0.70 -20.42 0.51
N LYS A 303 0.88 -20.67 1.79
CA LYS A 303 -0.17 -21.24 2.63
C LYS A 303 -0.18 -20.69 4.07
N ASN A 304 -1.35 -20.76 4.71
CA ASN A 304 -1.54 -20.42 6.13
C ASN A 304 -1.01 -19.03 6.50
N SER A 305 -1.08 -18.07 5.59
CA SER A 305 -0.40 -16.78 5.73
C SER A 305 -1.36 -15.61 5.61
N GLU A 306 -0.96 -14.47 6.15
CA GLU A 306 -1.67 -13.20 6.02
C GLU A 306 -0.93 -12.28 5.05
N VAL A 307 -1.66 -11.67 4.12
CA VAL A 307 -1.13 -10.72 3.14
C VAL A 307 -2.02 -9.47 3.14
N ALA A 308 -1.44 -8.31 3.42
CA ALA A 308 -2.19 -7.07 3.51
C ALA A 308 -1.39 -5.83 3.13
N TYR A 309 -2.11 -4.74 2.87
CA TYR A 309 -1.57 -3.38 2.65
C TYR A 309 -0.51 -3.34 1.56
N THR A 310 -0.95 -3.60 0.33
CA THR A 310 -0.13 -3.41 -0.87
C THR A 310 -0.68 -2.27 -1.73
N SER A 311 0.19 -1.54 -2.43
CA SER A 311 -0.27 -0.46 -3.32
C SER A 311 -0.81 -1.00 -4.64
N ILE A 312 -0.40 -2.20 -5.03
CA ILE A 312 -0.85 -2.92 -6.23
C ILE A 312 -1.37 -4.32 -5.84
N SER A 313 -1.53 -5.24 -6.79
CA SER A 313 -1.88 -6.65 -6.50
C SER A 313 -1.00 -7.23 -5.41
N ALA A 314 -1.61 -7.88 -4.43
CA ALA A 314 -0.86 -8.47 -3.31
C ALA A 314 -0.01 -9.66 -3.72
N ILE A 315 -0.56 -10.53 -4.57
CA ILE A 315 0.09 -11.76 -4.97
C ILE A 315 0.05 -11.90 -6.49
N TYR A 316 1.17 -12.30 -7.08
CA TYR A 316 1.27 -12.81 -8.44
C TYR A 316 1.74 -14.26 -8.39
N LEU A 317 1.00 -15.15 -9.04
CA LEU A 317 1.37 -16.55 -9.20
C LEU A 317 1.21 -16.94 -10.67
N ASN A 318 2.27 -17.47 -11.26
CA ASN A 318 2.28 -17.99 -12.62
C ASN A 318 3.16 -19.25 -12.69
N GLY A 319 2.53 -20.40 -12.80
CA GLY A 319 3.23 -21.69 -12.88
C GLY A 319 2.62 -22.64 -13.89
N GLY A 320 3.46 -23.51 -14.45
CA GLY A 320 3.11 -24.33 -15.59
C GLY A 320 3.20 -23.56 -16.91
N ASP A 321 3.03 -24.25 -18.03
CA ASP A 321 3.16 -23.70 -19.38
C ASP A 321 1.86 -23.83 -20.18
N TYR A 322 1.27 -22.70 -20.56
CA TYR A 322 0.06 -22.64 -21.37
C TYR A 322 0.22 -23.21 -22.80
N GLN A 323 1.43 -23.12 -23.36
CA GLN A 323 1.66 -23.57 -24.74
C GLN A 323 1.73 -25.08 -24.82
N THR A 324 2.38 -25.70 -23.85
CA THR A 324 2.54 -27.15 -23.76
C THR A 324 1.46 -27.81 -22.90
N MET A 325 0.68 -27.01 -22.17
CA MET A 325 -0.28 -27.49 -21.16
C MET A 325 0.38 -28.25 -20.00
N GLU A 326 1.67 -27.93 -19.74
CA GLU A 326 2.40 -28.54 -18.64
C GLU A 326 1.92 -27.97 -17.30
N PRO A 327 1.53 -28.83 -16.32
CA PRO A 327 1.02 -28.36 -15.04
C PRO A 327 2.08 -27.73 -14.14
N GLY A 328 1.74 -26.62 -13.46
CA GLY A 328 2.55 -26.04 -12.37
C GLY A 328 2.31 -26.72 -11.03
N TYR A 329 1.04 -27.04 -10.73
CA TYR A 329 0.60 -27.52 -9.41
C TYR A 329 0.93 -26.56 -8.26
N ASP A 330 1.12 -25.28 -8.57
CA ASP A 330 1.37 -24.25 -7.58
C ASP A 330 0.09 -23.89 -6.81
N PHE A 331 0.25 -23.26 -5.66
CA PHE A 331 -0.91 -23.06 -4.79
C PHE A 331 -0.87 -21.76 -3.96
N ILE A 332 -2.07 -21.24 -3.72
CA ILE A 332 -2.36 -20.26 -2.66
C ILE A 332 -3.51 -20.86 -1.84
N THR A 333 -3.24 -21.25 -0.61
CA THR A 333 -4.23 -21.98 0.20
C THR A 333 -4.26 -21.51 1.65
N ASN A 334 -5.50 -21.43 2.19
CA ASN A 334 -5.72 -21.11 3.60
C ASN A 334 -5.07 -19.77 4.03
N CYS A 335 -5.15 -18.76 3.16
CA CYS A 335 -4.57 -17.44 3.39
C CYS A 335 -5.66 -16.39 3.63
N ARG A 336 -5.31 -15.34 4.37
CA ARG A 336 -6.09 -14.10 4.49
C ARG A 336 -5.41 -13.04 3.63
N ILE A 337 -6.13 -12.52 2.64
CA ILE A 337 -5.62 -11.54 1.68
C ILE A 337 -6.56 -10.35 1.69
N HIS A 338 -6.09 -9.20 2.16
CA HIS A 338 -6.99 -8.07 2.37
C HIS A 338 -6.29 -6.71 2.32
N ASP A 339 -7.09 -5.65 2.22
CA ASP A 339 -6.61 -4.26 2.22
C ASP A 339 -5.49 -4.03 1.20
N THR A 340 -5.66 -4.57 0.01
CA THR A 340 -4.70 -4.45 -1.09
C THR A 340 -5.12 -3.36 -2.08
N ASN A 341 -4.27 -3.05 -3.04
CA ASN A 341 -4.55 -2.06 -4.08
C ASN A 341 -4.83 -0.66 -3.50
N GLN A 342 -4.06 -0.24 -2.50
CA GLN A 342 -4.31 0.99 -1.74
C GLN A 342 -4.35 2.25 -2.62
N TYR A 343 -3.50 2.29 -3.65
CA TYR A 343 -3.37 3.46 -4.53
C TYR A 343 -3.57 3.15 -6.01
N ARG A 344 -3.48 1.90 -6.41
CA ARG A 344 -3.82 1.47 -7.76
C ARG A 344 -5.07 0.61 -7.74
N THR A 345 -6.18 1.25 -7.99
CA THR A 345 -7.52 0.67 -7.80
C THR A 345 -8.13 0.12 -9.09
N MET A 346 -7.35 0.03 -10.18
CA MET A 346 -7.84 -0.35 -11.50
C MET A 346 -6.90 -1.33 -12.18
N ASN A 347 -7.46 -2.35 -12.81
CA ASN A 347 -6.74 -3.43 -13.53
C ASN A 347 -5.73 -4.20 -12.66
N GLU A 348 -5.92 -4.17 -11.35
CA GLU A 348 -5.12 -4.90 -10.38
C GLU A 348 -6.05 -5.78 -9.54
N GLY A 349 -5.94 -7.08 -9.69
CA GLY A 349 -6.62 -7.99 -8.77
C GLY A 349 -5.90 -8.05 -7.42
N GLY A 350 -6.57 -8.34 -6.32
CA GLY A 350 -5.91 -8.69 -5.07
C GLY A 350 -4.88 -9.81 -5.30
N VAL A 351 -5.27 -10.81 -6.09
CA VAL A 351 -4.40 -11.89 -6.57
C VAL A 351 -4.45 -11.97 -8.09
N LYS A 352 -3.29 -11.94 -8.74
CA LYS A 352 -3.11 -12.32 -10.15
C LYS A 352 -2.68 -13.77 -10.21
N PHE A 353 -3.58 -14.61 -10.70
CA PHE A 353 -3.44 -16.07 -10.66
C PHE A 353 -3.44 -16.63 -12.08
N ARG A 354 -2.33 -17.17 -12.51
CA ARG A 354 -2.10 -17.61 -13.89
C ARG A 354 -1.48 -19.00 -13.92
N GLY A 355 -1.43 -19.58 -15.12
CA GLY A 355 -0.74 -20.86 -15.34
C GLY A 355 -1.68 -22.05 -15.48
N VAL A 356 -1.16 -23.26 -15.35
CA VAL A 356 -1.86 -24.52 -15.65
C VAL A 356 -1.94 -25.40 -14.41
N LYS A 357 -3.15 -25.84 -14.05
CA LYS A 357 -3.45 -26.74 -12.92
C LYS A 357 -2.98 -26.21 -11.55
N ASN A 358 -2.94 -24.91 -11.36
CA ASN A 358 -2.66 -24.31 -10.07
C ASN A 358 -3.91 -24.27 -9.18
N THR A 359 -3.74 -24.19 -7.88
CA THR A 359 -4.81 -24.28 -6.89
C THR A 359 -4.96 -22.98 -6.11
N PHE A 360 -6.18 -22.42 -6.08
CA PHE A 360 -6.57 -21.34 -5.18
C PHE A 360 -7.73 -21.83 -4.31
N SER A 361 -7.49 -22.10 -3.03
CA SER A 361 -8.49 -22.73 -2.17
C SER A 361 -8.44 -22.28 -0.72
N ASN A 362 -9.61 -22.28 -0.08
CA ASN A 362 -9.77 -21.96 1.35
C ASN A 362 -9.19 -20.60 1.76
N ASN A 363 -9.17 -19.64 0.84
CA ASN A 363 -8.68 -18.30 1.11
C ASN A 363 -9.83 -17.36 1.47
N GLU A 364 -9.57 -16.43 2.36
CA GLU A 364 -10.44 -15.30 2.67
C GLU A 364 -9.87 -14.06 1.96
N VAL A 365 -10.66 -13.43 1.06
CA VAL A 365 -10.23 -12.25 0.29
C VAL A 365 -11.26 -11.15 0.48
N TYR A 366 -10.84 -10.00 1.03
CA TYR A 366 -11.76 -8.89 1.35
C TYR A 366 -11.04 -7.53 1.30
N ASN A 367 -11.81 -6.44 1.29
CA ASN A 367 -11.32 -5.06 1.17
C ASN A 367 -10.39 -4.88 -0.04
N ILE A 368 -10.82 -5.38 -1.18
CA ILE A 368 -10.12 -5.25 -2.46
C ILE A 368 -10.88 -4.23 -3.32
N THR A 369 -10.19 -3.26 -3.88
CA THR A 369 -10.82 -2.13 -4.57
C THR A 369 -11.31 -2.43 -6.00
N ASP A 370 -10.84 -3.50 -6.64
CA ASP A 370 -11.25 -3.88 -8.01
C ASP A 370 -11.66 -5.36 -8.05
N MET A 371 -10.77 -6.25 -8.37
CA MET A 371 -11.04 -7.68 -8.46
C MET A 371 -10.36 -8.44 -7.32
N ALA A 372 -11.08 -9.35 -6.65
CA ALA A 372 -10.44 -10.22 -5.66
C ALA A 372 -9.41 -11.15 -6.34
N LEU A 373 -9.75 -11.70 -7.50
CA LEU A 373 -8.93 -12.65 -8.25
C LEU A 373 -8.97 -12.33 -9.75
N ASN A 374 -7.82 -12.22 -10.38
CA ASN A 374 -7.62 -11.99 -11.80
C ASN A 374 -6.91 -13.22 -12.42
N PHE A 375 -7.52 -13.85 -13.45
CA PHE A 375 -6.99 -15.02 -14.17
C PHE A 375 -6.40 -14.64 -15.52
#